data_af278ae7588bcbc532c10eec6192ab22
#
_entry.id   af278ae7588bcbc532c10eec6192ab22
#
_cell.length_a   1.000
_cell.length_b   1.000
_cell.length_c   1.000
_cell.angle_alpha   90.00
_cell.angle_beta   90.00
_cell.angle_gamma   90.00
#
_symmetry.space_group_name_H-M   'P 1'
#
loop_
_entity.id
_entity.type
_entity.pdbx_description
1 polymer ?
#
loop_
_entity_poly.entity_id
_entity_poly.type
_entity_poly.pdbx_seq_one_letter_code
_entity_poly.pdbx_strand_id
1 'polypeptide(L)'
;MKPIRFLLAVAFGALLALPAASARAQNVQINGAGATFPYPIYSKWFSDYNKLHPEVLINYQSIGSGGGIRQLSAQTVFFGATDGPMTSEQIFAAPGPIIHLPTVLGGVVPVYNIPDVNVELKFTGKVLADIIMGRITKWNDPAITGLNSGVKLPATDITVCHRSDGSGTTYIFVDYLSKASPDFKKTVGVATAVNWPVGVGGKGNEGVAGLVKQTPGSIGYVELIYAKQNKISYGSVQNLDGEFVTASLESVTAAAQVAAKSMPKDFRVSITNAPGKGVYPISSFTWILLYESPSDKQRSKIMVDFMKWALTDGQKFAPDLGYAPLPAEVVALELEAVKRIKV
;
A
#
# COMPACT_ATOMS: atom_id res chain seq x y z
N MET A 1 56.23 -79.22 -34.17
CA MET A 1 54.76 -79.03 -34.15
C MET A 1 54.41 -78.16 -32.97
N LYS A 2 54.00 -76.89 -33.17
CA LYS A 2 53.63 -75.93 -32.15
C LYS A 2 52.08 -75.66 -32.29
N PRO A 3 51.32 -75.65 -31.23
CA PRO A 3 49.87 -75.34 -31.31
C PRO A 3 49.64 -73.81 -31.25
N ILE A 4 48.77 -73.36 -32.13
CA ILE A 4 48.27 -72.01 -32.22
C ILE A 4 47.25 -71.80 -31.10
N ARG A 5 47.47 -70.77 -30.28
CA ARG A 5 46.49 -70.33 -29.28
C ARG A 5 45.61 -69.20 -29.88
N PHE A 6 44.30 -69.50 -29.97
CA PHE A 6 43.25 -68.51 -30.27
C PHE A 6 42.98 -67.65 -29.02
N LEU A 7 43.16 -66.33 -29.12
CA LEU A 7 42.70 -65.37 -28.10
C LEU A 7 41.32 -64.85 -28.54
N LEU A 8 40.30 -65.19 -27.79
CA LEU A 8 39.00 -64.53 -27.89
C LEU A 8 39.05 -63.21 -27.13
N ALA A 9 38.94 -62.10 -27.84
CA ALA A 9 38.74 -60.77 -27.25
C ALA A 9 37.23 -60.56 -26.99
N VAL A 10 36.84 -60.54 -25.68
CA VAL A 10 35.48 -60.16 -25.25
C VAL A 10 35.48 -58.62 -25.15
N ALA A 11 34.81 -57.97 -26.09
CA ALA A 11 34.54 -56.52 -26.01
C ALA A 11 33.41 -56.26 -25.01
N PHE A 12 33.74 -55.72 -23.82
CA PHE A 12 32.80 -55.27 -22.83
C PHE A 12 32.34 -53.85 -23.23
N GLY A 13 31.14 -53.72 -23.82
CA GLY A 13 30.50 -52.45 -24.12
C GLY A 13 30.01 -51.79 -22.84
N ALA A 14 30.80 -50.84 -22.29
CA ALA A 14 30.34 -49.99 -21.19
C ALA A 14 29.33 -48.95 -21.75
N LEU A 15 28.06 -49.20 -21.52
CA LEU A 15 27.00 -48.22 -21.69
C LEU A 15 27.21 -47.12 -20.65
N LEU A 16 27.78 -45.96 -21.05
CA LEU A 16 27.83 -44.76 -20.25
C LEU A 16 26.39 -44.19 -20.15
N ALA A 17 25.69 -44.52 -19.05
CA ALA A 17 24.51 -43.84 -18.64
C ALA A 17 24.87 -42.43 -18.23
N LEU A 18 24.74 -41.43 -19.13
CA LEU A 18 24.80 -40.02 -18.82
C LEU A 18 23.68 -39.73 -17.84
N PRO A 19 23.95 -39.18 -16.63
CA PRO A 19 22.88 -38.69 -15.78
C PRO A 19 22.19 -37.58 -16.54
N ALA A 20 20.87 -37.72 -16.78
CA ALA A 20 20.03 -36.66 -17.26
C ALA A 20 20.09 -35.56 -16.17
N ALA A 21 20.92 -34.54 -16.39
CA ALA A 21 20.92 -33.35 -15.59
C ALA A 21 19.51 -32.77 -15.72
N SER A 22 18.71 -32.93 -14.68
CA SER A 22 17.43 -32.22 -14.54
C SER A 22 17.77 -30.75 -14.61
N ALA A 23 17.56 -30.11 -15.75
CA ALA A 23 17.65 -28.67 -15.87
C ALA A 23 16.67 -28.10 -14.87
N ARG A 24 17.16 -27.66 -13.70
CA ARG A 24 16.35 -26.87 -12.78
C ARG A 24 15.93 -25.65 -13.56
N ALA A 25 14.64 -25.52 -13.80
CA ALA A 25 14.10 -24.31 -14.40
C ALA A 25 14.64 -23.14 -13.58
N GLN A 26 15.34 -22.22 -14.25
CA GLN A 26 15.91 -21.06 -13.60
C GLN A 26 14.75 -20.20 -13.09
N ASN A 27 14.67 -19.98 -11.78
CA ASN A 27 13.61 -19.18 -11.18
C ASN A 27 13.64 -17.77 -11.78
N VAL A 28 12.49 -17.34 -12.30
CA VAL A 28 12.32 -15.97 -12.80
C VAL A 28 12.12 -15.04 -11.60
N GLN A 29 13.08 -14.14 -11.39
CA GLN A 29 12.98 -13.12 -10.34
C GLN A 29 12.38 -11.83 -10.90
N ILE A 30 11.38 -11.29 -10.20
CA ILE A 30 10.74 -10.01 -10.49
C ILE A 30 10.88 -9.14 -9.26
N ASN A 31 11.53 -7.98 -9.41
CA ASN A 31 11.73 -7.05 -8.31
C ASN A 31 10.76 -5.87 -8.45
N GLY A 32 10.10 -5.55 -7.37
CA GLY A 32 9.26 -4.36 -7.23
C GLY A 32 9.62 -3.56 -6.00
N ALA A 33 9.18 -2.31 -5.97
CA ALA A 33 9.39 -1.44 -4.81
C ALA A 33 8.26 -0.41 -4.68
N GLY A 34 8.02 0.08 -3.48
CA GLY A 34 7.09 1.18 -3.29
C GLY A 34 6.40 1.22 -1.94
N ALA A 35 5.11 1.50 -1.99
CA ALA A 35 4.26 1.79 -0.86
C ALA A 35 4.37 0.78 0.29
N THR A 36 4.40 1.29 1.53
CA THR A 36 4.35 0.45 2.73
C THR A 36 2.91 0.10 3.13
N PHE A 37 1.94 0.88 2.67
CA PHE A 37 0.51 0.68 2.92
C PHE A 37 0.05 -0.75 2.55
N PRO A 38 0.30 -1.31 1.33
CA PRO A 38 -0.16 -2.64 0.95
C PRO A 38 0.83 -3.76 1.31
N TYR A 39 1.95 -3.46 1.99
CA TYR A 39 3.01 -4.44 2.19
C TYR A 39 2.55 -5.76 2.83
N PRO A 40 1.67 -5.78 3.86
CA PRO A 40 1.17 -7.03 4.43
C PRO A 40 0.43 -7.91 3.42
N ILE A 41 -0.47 -7.35 2.61
CA ILE A 41 -1.20 -8.12 1.59
C ILE A 41 -0.30 -8.51 0.42
N TYR A 42 0.61 -7.64 -0.03
CA TYR A 42 1.55 -7.96 -1.11
C TYR A 42 2.49 -9.09 -0.71
N SER A 43 3.02 -9.07 0.52
CA SER A 43 3.84 -10.17 1.05
C SER A 43 3.08 -11.50 1.06
N LYS A 44 1.81 -11.48 1.46
CA LYS A 44 0.94 -12.66 1.42
C LYS A 44 0.73 -13.14 -0.01
N TRP A 45 0.37 -12.24 -0.93
CA TRP A 45 0.12 -12.58 -2.34
C TRP A 45 1.35 -13.14 -3.03
N PHE A 46 2.52 -12.52 -2.87
CA PHE A 46 3.76 -13.01 -3.51
C PHE A 46 4.16 -14.37 -2.97
N SER A 47 4.00 -14.59 -1.66
CA SER A 47 4.27 -15.90 -1.03
C SER A 47 3.31 -16.99 -1.54
N ASP A 48 2.01 -16.69 -1.64
CA ASP A 48 1.03 -17.69 -2.07
C ASP A 48 1.10 -17.93 -3.58
N TYR A 49 1.37 -16.90 -4.38
CA TYR A 49 1.59 -17.06 -5.81
C TYR A 49 2.84 -17.89 -6.11
N ASN A 50 3.93 -17.73 -5.33
CA ASN A 50 5.11 -18.59 -5.44
C ASN A 50 4.82 -20.07 -5.09
N LYS A 51 3.89 -20.35 -4.17
CA LYS A 51 3.47 -21.75 -3.89
C LYS A 51 2.75 -22.38 -5.08
N LEU A 52 1.98 -21.59 -5.83
CA LEU A 52 1.29 -22.04 -7.05
C LEU A 52 2.24 -22.10 -8.26
N HIS A 53 3.25 -21.23 -8.29
CA HIS A 53 4.23 -21.05 -9.35
C HIS A 53 5.65 -21.05 -8.78
N PRO A 54 6.21 -22.22 -8.39
CA PRO A 54 7.51 -22.30 -7.70
C PRO A 54 8.68 -21.74 -8.52
N GLU A 55 8.54 -21.66 -9.84
CA GLU A 55 9.52 -21.05 -10.77
C GLU A 55 9.50 -19.53 -10.76
N VAL A 56 8.52 -18.88 -10.09
CA VAL A 56 8.37 -17.42 -10.03
C VAL A 56 8.69 -16.91 -8.63
N LEU A 57 9.63 -15.97 -8.52
CA LEU A 57 9.93 -15.27 -7.28
C LEU A 57 9.68 -13.77 -7.45
N ILE A 58 8.68 -13.24 -6.77
CA ILE A 58 8.40 -11.81 -6.74
C ILE A 58 8.94 -11.22 -5.44
N ASN A 59 9.93 -10.34 -5.55
CA ASN A 59 10.52 -9.62 -4.43
C ASN A 59 9.97 -8.20 -4.37
N TYR A 60 9.70 -7.70 -3.17
CA TYR A 60 9.16 -6.37 -2.98
C TYR A 60 9.89 -5.60 -1.88
N GLN A 61 10.33 -4.39 -2.20
CA GLN A 61 10.96 -3.48 -1.25
C GLN A 61 9.96 -2.42 -0.80
N SER A 62 9.54 -2.51 0.46
CA SER A 62 8.64 -1.56 1.12
C SER A 62 9.42 -0.30 1.52
N ILE A 63 9.53 0.68 0.59
CA ILE A 63 10.37 1.88 0.73
C ILE A 63 9.60 3.19 0.59
N GLY A 64 8.26 3.12 0.57
CA GLY A 64 7.35 4.23 0.34
C GLY A 64 7.08 4.51 -1.13
N SER A 65 5.90 5.09 -1.40
CA SER A 65 5.39 5.37 -2.75
C SER A 65 6.35 6.19 -3.60
N GLY A 66 6.93 7.24 -3.03
CA GLY A 66 7.91 8.06 -3.74
C GLY A 66 9.16 7.28 -4.14
N GLY A 67 9.60 6.32 -3.32
CA GLY A 67 10.68 5.39 -3.65
C GLY A 67 10.32 4.48 -4.82
N GLY A 68 9.11 3.90 -4.78
CA GLY A 68 8.59 3.05 -5.83
C GLY A 68 8.48 3.74 -7.19
N ILE A 69 7.87 4.93 -7.20
CA ILE A 69 7.75 5.75 -8.42
C ILE A 69 9.14 6.08 -8.99
N ARG A 70 10.10 6.50 -8.15
CA ARG A 70 11.47 6.82 -8.63
C ARG A 70 12.18 5.59 -9.19
N GLN A 71 12.11 4.44 -8.52
CA GLN A 71 12.78 3.22 -9.00
C GLN A 71 12.14 2.68 -10.28
N LEU A 72 10.81 2.74 -10.41
CA LEU A 72 10.14 2.38 -11.64
C LEU A 72 10.54 3.31 -12.80
N SER A 73 10.51 4.64 -12.57
CA SER A 73 10.92 5.63 -13.59
C SER A 73 12.38 5.48 -14.00
N ALA A 74 13.26 5.10 -13.08
CA ALA A 74 14.66 4.76 -13.34
C ALA A 74 14.86 3.34 -13.92
N GLN A 75 13.78 2.56 -14.09
CA GLN A 75 13.81 1.18 -14.58
C GLN A 75 14.72 0.23 -13.77
N THR A 76 14.92 0.52 -12.48
CA THR A 76 15.70 -0.34 -11.56
C THR A 76 14.86 -1.45 -10.92
N VAL A 77 13.54 -1.36 -11.04
CA VAL A 77 12.57 -2.41 -10.68
C VAL A 77 11.61 -2.67 -11.82
N PHE A 78 10.99 -3.84 -11.84
CA PHE A 78 10.03 -4.23 -12.88
C PHE A 78 8.66 -3.59 -12.66
N PHE A 79 8.25 -3.44 -11.40
CA PHE A 79 6.99 -2.77 -11.04
C PHE A 79 7.19 -1.83 -9.86
N GLY A 80 6.37 -0.78 -9.84
CA GLY A 80 6.26 0.13 -8.70
C GLY A 80 4.98 -0.12 -7.90
N ALA A 81 4.89 0.45 -6.69
CA ALA A 81 3.63 0.53 -5.99
C ALA A 81 3.47 1.88 -5.28
N THR A 82 2.24 2.40 -5.27
CA THR A 82 1.92 3.71 -4.71
C THR A 82 0.50 3.75 -4.16
N ASP A 83 0.28 4.55 -3.11
CA ASP A 83 -1.06 4.85 -2.58
C ASP A 83 -1.50 6.29 -2.92
N GLY A 84 -0.61 7.06 -3.56
CA GLY A 84 -0.94 8.32 -4.21
C GLY A 84 -0.64 8.17 -5.70
N PRO A 85 -1.61 8.39 -6.60
CA PRO A 85 -1.38 8.26 -8.04
C PRO A 85 -0.23 9.14 -8.52
N MET A 86 0.52 8.67 -9.52
CA MET A 86 1.53 9.51 -10.16
C MET A 86 0.88 10.77 -10.72
N THR A 87 1.56 11.90 -10.57
CA THR A 87 1.12 13.15 -11.22
C THR A 87 1.32 13.07 -12.72
N SER A 88 0.67 13.96 -13.46
CA SER A 88 0.83 14.02 -14.92
C SER A 88 2.26 14.32 -15.33
N GLU A 89 2.98 15.15 -14.54
CA GLU A 89 4.40 15.46 -14.74
C GLU A 89 5.28 14.22 -14.54
N GLN A 90 5.00 13.40 -13.52
CA GLN A 90 5.73 12.16 -13.26
C GLN A 90 5.50 11.13 -14.37
N ILE A 91 4.27 11.02 -14.89
CA ILE A 91 3.95 10.13 -16.01
C ILE A 91 4.63 10.61 -17.28
N PHE A 92 4.59 11.91 -17.56
CA PHE A 92 5.23 12.50 -18.74
C PHE A 92 6.76 12.33 -18.72
N ALA A 93 7.38 12.41 -17.54
CA ALA A 93 8.83 12.23 -17.36
C ALA A 93 9.26 10.74 -17.36
N ALA A 94 8.32 9.79 -17.32
CA ALA A 94 8.65 8.38 -17.35
C ALA A 94 9.11 7.93 -18.74
N PRO A 95 10.00 6.92 -18.84
CA PRO A 95 10.53 6.42 -20.12
C PRO A 95 9.48 5.81 -21.07
N GLY A 96 8.26 5.59 -20.62
CA GLY A 96 7.16 5.03 -21.40
C GLY A 96 5.83 5.07 -20.65
N PRO A 97 4.74 4.71 -21.32
CA PRO A 97 3.41 4.69 -20.71
C PRO A 97 3.33 3.75 -19.51
N ILE A 98 2.84 4.28 -18.38
CA ILE A 98 2.64 3.53 -17.14
C ILE A 98 1.14 3.37 -16.89
N ILE A 99 0.73 2.14 -16.60
CA ILE A 99 -0.62 1.81 -16.16
C ILE A 99 -0.66 1.76 -14.63
N HIS A 100 -1.70 2.36 -14.05
CA HIS A 100 -2.03 2.25 -12.63
C HIS A 100 -3.07 1.15 -12.47
N LEU A 101 -2.78 0.12 -11.68
CA LEU A 101 -3.69 -0.99 -11.40
C LEU A 101 -4.04 -0.99 -9.92
N PRO A 102 -5.24 -0.54 -9.52
CA PRO A 102 -5.73 -0.69 -8.15
C PRO A 102 -5.64 -2.15 -7.71
N THR A 103 -5.34 -2.39 -6.45
CA THR A 103 -5.17 -3.77 -5.94
C THR A 103 -6.09 -4.09 -4.78
N VAL A 104 -6.11 -3.24 -3.79
CA VAL A 104 -7.01 -3.30 -2.63
C VAL A 104 -7.29 -1.87 -2.14
N LEU A 105 -8.20 -1.76 -1.17
CA LEU A 105 -8.45 -0.51 -0.47
C LEU A 105 -8.09 -0.64 1.00
N GLY A 106 -7.74 0.51 1.60
CA GLY A 106 -7.52 0.62 3.04
C GLY A 106 -7.90 1.99 3.56
N GLY A 107 -7.92 2.12 4.87
CA GLY A 107 -8.15 3.38 5.58
C GLY A 107 -6.90 3.86 6.28
N VAL A 108 -6.60 5.15 6.17
CA VAL A 108 -5.58 5.79 7.00
C VAL A 108 -6.25 6.28 8.28
N VAL A 109 -5.73 5.84 9.42
CA VAL A 109 -6.32 6.16 10.73
C VAL A 109 -5.43 7.07 11.56
N PRO A 110 -5.99 8.07 12.27
CA PRO A 110 -5.25 8.79 13.29
C PRO A 110 -4.99 7.85 14.45
N VAL A 111 -3.72 7.59 14.74
CA VAL A 111 -3.27 6.75 15.86
C VAL A 111 -2.70 7.61 16.98
N TYR A 112 -2.90 7.22 18.23
CA TYR A 112 -2.43 7.99 19.36
C TYR A 112 -1.99 7.09 20.54
N ASN A 113 -1.17 7.65 21.40
CA ASN A 113 -0.70 7.02 22.62
C ASN A 113 -0.88 8.01 23.79
N ILE A 114 -2.04 7.95 24.43
CA ILE A 114 -2.35 8.77 25.60
C ILE A 114 -2.47 7.85 26.79
N PRO A 115 -1.54 7.93 27.79
CA PRO A 115 -1.63 7.10 28.99
C PRO A 115 -3.00 7.20 29.65
N ASP A 116 -3.53 6.07 30.09
CA ASP A 116 -4.82 5.91 30.78
C ASP A 116 -6.07 6.26 29.95
N VAL A 117 -5.91 6.53 28.63
CA VAL A 117 -7.02 6.76 27.69
C VAL A 117 -7.12 5.56 26.74
N ASN A 118 -8.02 4.61 27.08
CA ASN A 118 -8.24 3.37 26.32
C ASN A 118 -9.57 3.36 25.58
N VAL A 119 -10.07 4.54 25.21
CA VAL A 119 -11.31 4.70 24.46
C VAL A 119 -11.03 5.28 23.08
N GLU A 120 -11.91 4.97 22.12
CA GLU A 120 -11.84 5.57 20.81
C GLU A 120 -12.15 7.07 20.89
N LEU A 121 -11.23 7.90 20.38
CA LEU A 121 -11.43 9.35 20.30
C LEU A 121 -12.03 9.72 18.93
N LYS A 122 -12.83 10.80 18.95
CA LYS A 122 -13.43 11.43 17.78
C LYS A 122 -12.61 12.61 17.32
N PHE A 123 -12.37 12.68 16.01
CA PHE A 123 -11.66 13.79 15.40
C PHE A 123 -12.43 14.35 14.20
N THR A 124 -12.47 15.66 14.07
CA THR A 124 -12.85 16.31 12.81
C THR A 124 -11.60 16.53 11.96
N GLY A 125 -11.77 16.66 10.64
CA GLY A 125 -10.65 16.99 9.75
C GLY A 125 -9.99 18.33 10.13
N LYS A 126 -10.79 19.31 10.61
CA LYS A 126 -10.25 20.59 11.08
C LYS A 126 -9.36 20.41 12.33
N VAL A 127 -9.79 19.63 13.31
CA VAL A 127 -9.01 19.39 14.54
C VAL A 127 -7.71 18.65 14.20
N LEU A 128 -7.75 17.63 13.36
CA LEU A 128 -6.53 16.95 12.88
C LEU A 128 -5.59 17.92 12.16
N ALA A 129 -6.12 18.76 11.28
CA ALA A 129 -5.33 19.77 10.57
C ALA A 129 -4.66 20.76 11.53
N ASP A 130 -5.39 21.26 12.54
CA ASP A 130 -4.86 22.19 13.52
C ASP A 130 -3.80 21.55 14.45
N ILE A 131 -3.93 20.27 14.77
CA ILE A 131 -2.89 19.49 15.49
C ILE A 131 -1.63 19.41 14.62
N ILE A 132 -1.76 18.97 13.37
CA ILE A 132 -0.63 18.81 12.44
C ILE A 132 0.06 20.14 12.14
N MET A 133 -0.68 21.26 12.14
CA MET A 133 -0.12 22.61 11.98
C MET A 133 0.48 23.18 13.28
N GLY A 134 0.42 22.45 14.41
CA GLY A 134 0.93 22.92 15.70
C GLY A 134 0.08 24.03 16.33
N ARG A 135 -1.18 24.21 15.91
CA ARG A 135 -2.13 25.17 16.51
C ARG A 135 -2.79 24.61 17.76
N ILE A 136 -3.06 23.33 17.78
CA ILE A 136 -3.52 22.56 18.94
C ILE A 136 -2.31 21.74 19.42
N THR A 137 -1.84 22.06 20.63
CA THR A 137 -0.60 21.50 21.18
C THR A 137 -0.80 20.65 22.43
N LYS A 138 -2.02 20.59 22.98
CA LYS A 138 -2.35 19.83 24.20
C LYS A 138 -3.58 18.96 24.02
N TRP A 139 -3.58 17.79 24.64
CA TRP A 139 -4.69 16.85 24.56
C TRP A 139 -5.98 17.38 25.19
N ASN A 140 -5.90 18.21 26.22
CA ASN A 140 -7.05 18.82 26.87
C ASN A 140 -7.55 20.12 26.20
N ASP A 141 -7.10 20.41 24.98
CA ASP A 141 -7.61 21.55 24.20
C ASP A 141 -9.15 21.45 24.05
N PRO A 142 -9.88 22.59 24.21
CA PRO A 142 -11.35 22.62 24.08
C PRO A 142 -11.87 22.04 22.75
N ALA A 143 -11.12 22.17 21.65
CA ALA A 143 -11.51 21.62 20.37
C ALA A 143 -11.48 20.07 20.35
N ILE A 144 -10.62 19.43 21.15
CA ILE A 144 -10.58 17.97 21.28
C ILE A 144 -11.59 17.51 22.34
N THR A 145 -11.59 18.13 23.53
CA THR A 145 -12.49 17.72 24.62
C THR A 145 -13.95 17.92 24.31
N GLY A 146 -14.29 18.96 23.51
CA GLY A 146 -15.67 19.21 23.07
C GLY A 146 -16.22 18.10 22.17
N LEU A 147 -15.36 17.41 21.39
CA LEU A 147 -15.74 16.25 20.58
C LEU A 147 -15.82 14.95 21.39
N ASN A 148 -15.15 14.90 22.55
CA ASN A 148 -14.94 13.71 23.37
C ASN A 148 -15.48 13.90 24.79
N SER A 149 -16.71 14.42 24.91
CA SER A 149 -17.36 14.66 26.19
C SER A 149 -17.42 13.36 27.00
N GLY A 150 -17.02 13.44 28.28
CA GLY A 150 -16.94 12.28 29.19
C GLY A 150 -15.58 11.58 29.20
N VAL A 151 -14.65 11.93 28.31
CA VAL A 151 -13.26 11.45 28.34
C VAL A 151 -12.38 12.47 29.05
N LYS A 152 -11.72 12.06 30.14
CA LYS A 152 -10.76 12.91 30.84
C LYS A 152 -9.42 12.92 30.08
N LEU A 153 -9.23 13.90 29.22
CA LEU A 153 -7.96 14.08 28.50
C LEU A 153 -6.94 14.85 29.35
N PRO A 154 -5.65 14.42 29.37
CA PRO A 154 -4.63 15.07 30.17
C PRO A 154 -4.17 16.40 29.55
N ALA A 155 -3.57 17.26 30.37
CA ALA A 155 -2.96 18.53 29.91
C ALA A 155 -1.54 18.33 29.33
N THR A 156 -1.22 17.14 28.83
CA THR A 156 0.07 16.81 28.23
C THR A 156 0.17 17.37 26.83
N ASP A 157 1.39 17.70 26.43
CA ASP A 157 1.68 18.17 25.07
C ASP A 157 1.49 17.05 24.03
N ILE A 158 1.07 17.46 22.83
CA ILE A 158 0.90 16.56 21.69
C ILE A 158 2.22 16.50 20.92
N THR A 159 2.78 15.29 20.77
CA THR A 159 3.89 15.04 19.85
C THR A 159 3.34 14.47 18.54
N VAL A 160 3.49 15.19 17.45
CA VAL A 160 3.07 14.72 16.11
C VAL A 160 4.12 13.76 15.56
N CYS A 161 3.68 12.58 15.11
CA CYS A 161 4.51 11.59 14.42
C CYS A 161 4.08 11.51 12.95
N HIS A 162 4.97 11.86 12.02
CA HIS A 162 4.67 11.89 10.60
C HIS A 162 5.66 11.02 9.81
N ARG A 163 5.42 10.86 8.50
CA ARG A 163 6.33 10.14 7.61
C ARG A 163 7.56 10.98 7.26
N SER A 164 8.72 10.34 7.23
CA SER A 164 9.99 10.95 6.81
C SER A 164 10.40 10.58 5.36
N ASP A 165 9.68 9.66 4.74
CA ASP A 165 9.89 9.19 3.37
C ASP A 165 8.79 9.69 2.43
N GLY A 166 8.97 9.53 1.12
CA GLY A 166 7.92 9.79 0.14
C GLY A 166 6.80 8.75 0.25
N SER A 167 5.67 9.12 0.84
CA SER A 167 4.63 8.24 1.34
C SER A 167 3.28 8.46 0.67
N GLY A 168 2.68 7.39 0.14
CA GLY A 168 1.29 7.41 -0.30
C GLY A 168 0.31 7.55 0.85
N THR A 169 0.60 6.97 2.01
CA THR A 169 -0.19 7.16 3.24
C THR A 169 -0.22 8.64 3.65
N THR A 170 0.91 9.35 3.52
CA THR A 170 0.95 10.82 3.67
C THR A 170 0.05 11.50 2.65
N TYR A 171 0.17 11.14 1.36
CA TYR A 171 -0.66 11.71 0.31
C TYR A 171 -2.15 11.61 0.63
N ILE A 172 -2.63 10.42 1.03
CA ILE A 172 -4.04 10.18 1.40
C ILE A 172 -4.45 11.08 2.58
N PHE A 173 -3.62 11.10 3.62
CA PHE A 173 -3.90 11.86 4.84
C PHE A 173 -3.96 13.36 4.58
N VAL A 174 -2.98 13.94 3.90
CA VAL A 174 -2.94 15.37 3.61
C VAL A 174 -3.95 15.79 2.54
N ASP A 175 -4.36 14.89 1.64
CA ASP A 175 -5.45 15.12 0.69
C ASP A 175 -6.78 15.28 1.42
N TYR A 176 -7.08 14.38 2.38
CA TYR A 176 -8.24 14.54 3.25
C TYR A 176 -8.18 15.85 4.06
N LEU A 177 -7.06 16.13 4.74
CA LEU A 177 -6.92 17.35 5.54
C LEU A 177 -7.05 18.63 4.69
N SER A 178 -6.56 18.60 3.46
CA SER A 178 -6.68 19.72 2.51
C SER A 178 -8.12 19.93 2.03
N LYS A 179 -8.93 18.89 1.95
CA LYS A 179 -10.38 18.97 1.65
C LYS A 179 -11.17 19.48 2.85
N ALA A 180 -10.75 19.12 4.07
CA ALA A 180 -11.40 19.50 5.32
C ALA A 180 -10.97 20.89 5.86
N SER A 181 -9.80 21.39 5.46
CA SER A 181 -9.24 22.66 5.95
C SER A 181 -8.54 23.44 4.82
N PRO A 182 -9.15 24.55 4.36
CA PRO A 182 -8.52 25.44 3.36
C PRO A 182 -7.15 25.99 3.81
N ASP A 183 -6.99 26.28 5.11
CA ASP A 183 -5.72 26.74 5.67
C ASP A 183 -4.63 25.65 5.56
N PHE A 184 -4.98 24.40 5.86
CA PHE A 184 -4.06 23.28 5.70
C PHE A 184 -3.63 23.12 4.23
N LYS A 185 -4.59 23.18 3.31
CA LYS A 185 -4.31 23.15 1.87
C LYS A 185 -3.32 24.21 1.44
N LYS A 186 -3.47 25.43 1.95
CA LYS A 186 -2.59 26.57 1.63
C LYS A 186 -1.20 26.43 2.25
N THR A 187 -1.12 25.89 3.48
CA THR A 187 0.12 25.88 4.27
C THR A 187 0.98 24.63 3.99
N VAL A 188 0.35 23.47 3.90
CA VAL A 188 1.02 22.15 3.76
C VAL A 188 0.85 21.58 2.35
N GLY A 189 -0.38 21.62 1.82
CA GLY A 189 -0.72 21.12 0.49
C GLY A 189 -0.83 19.60 0.43
N VAL A 190 -0.81 19.07 -0.80
CA VAL A 190 -1.02 17.63 -1.09
C VAL A 190 0.14 17.11 -1.91
N ALA A 191 0.92 16.19 -1.32
CA ALA A 191 2.01 15.48 -1.98
C ALA A 191 2.37 14.20 -1.20
N THR A 192 3.18 13.33 -1.79
CA THR A 192 3.75 12.18 -1.08
C THR A 192 4.84 12.56 -0.07
N ALA A 193 5.40 13.77 -0.19
CA ALA A 193 6.31 14.38 0.78
C ALA A 193 5.96 15.86 0.91
N VAL A 194 5.73 16.33 2.11
CA VAL A 194 5.34 17.70 2.43
C VAL A 194 6.29 18.29 3.48
N ASN A 195 6.30 19.60 3.59
CA ASN A 195 7.02 20.30 4.65
C ASN A 195 6.15 20.27 5.92
N TRP A 196 6.48 19.41 6.85
CA TRP A 196 5.74 19.27 8.10
C TRP A 196 6.04 20.46 9.01
N PRO A 197 5.01 21.18 9.50
CA PRO A 197 5.22 22.32 10.38
C PRO A 197 5.79 21.93 11.75
N VAL A 198 5.40 20.76 12.26
CA VAL A 198 5.80 20.23 13.59
C VAL A 198 5.95 18.73 13.52
N GLY A 199 6.62 18.14 14.50
CA GLY A 199 6.63 16.70 14.74
C GLY A 199 7.96 16.03 14.46
N VAL A 200 7.94 14.70 14.55
CA VAL A 200 9.08 13.81 14.33
C VAL A 200 8.77 12.80 13.25
N GLY A 201 9.78 12.47 12.43
CA GLY A 201 9.62 11.64 11.25
C GLY A 201 9.92 10.16 11.50
N GLY A 202 8.99 9.27 11.10
CA GLY A 202 9.17 7.82 11.03
C GLY A 202 9.21 7.31 9.59
N LYS A 203 10.11 6.38 9.29
CA LYS A 203 10.18 5.78 7.95
C LYS A 203 9.15 4.64 7.84
N GLY A 204 8.29 4.69 6.82
CA GLY A 204 7.24 3.70 6.60
C GLY A 204 6.08 3.83 7.58
N ASN A 205 5.01 3.06 7.35
CA ASN A 205 3.92 2.91 8.32
C ASN A 205 4.43 2.31 9.64
N GLU A 206 5.33 1.35 9.56
CA GLU A 206 5.99 0.69 10.68
C GLU A 206 6.79 1.67 11.56
N GLY A 207 7.50 2.60 10.95
CA GLY A 207 8.27 3.62 11.69
C GLY A 207 7.36 4.60 12.43
N VAL A 208 6.28 5.06 11.81
CA VAL A 208 5.29 5.92 12.50
C VAL A 208 4.56 5.15 13.60
N ALA A 209 4.13 3.91 13.35
CA ALA A 209 3.50 3.07 14.36
C ALA A 209 4.44 2.85 15.57
N GLY A 210 5.72 2.58 15.30
CA GLY A 210 6.74 2.41 16.33
C GLY A 210 6.94 3.68 17.17
N LEU A 211 7.04 4.85 16.53
CA LEU A 211 7.17 6.15 17.22
C LEU A 211 5.96 6.43 18.12
N VAL A 212 4.74 6.28 17.59
CA VAL A 212 3.53 6.52 18.39
C VAL A 212 3.46 5.58 19.58
N LYS A 213 3.75 4.29 19.38
CA LYS A 213 3.71 3.30 20.45
C LYS A 213 4.71 3.61 21.58
N GLN A 214 5.87 4.18 21.25
CA GLN A 214 6.96 4.45 22.19
C GLN A 214 6.90 5.85 22.82
N THR A 215 6.06 6.77 22.29
CA THR A 215 6.02 8.16 22.71
C THR A 215 4.68 8.49 23.37
N PRO A 216 4.60 8.51 24.71
CA PRO A 216 3.40 8.98 25.43
C PRO A 216 3.03 10.42 25.01
N GLY A 217 1.74 10.68 24.82
CA GLY A 217 1.21 11.95 24.34
C GLY A 217 1.31 12.16 22.84
N SER A 218 1.73 11.16 22.07
CA SER A 218 1.85 11.31 20.61
C SER A 218 0.56 11.03 19.84
N ILE A 219 0.50 11.63 18.66
CA ILE A 219 -0.48 11.33 17.60
C ILE A 219 0.27 11.15 16.27
N GLY A 220 -0.20 10.23 15.44
CA GLY A 220 0.31 10.02 14.09
C GLY A 220 -0.78 9.50 13.17
N TYR A 221 -0.40 9.02 12.00
CA TYR A 221 -1.31 8.40 11.04
C TYR A 221 -0.62 7.20 10.38
N VAL A 222 -1.36 6.11 10.25
CA VAL A 222 -0.91 4.89 9.57
C VAL A 222 -2.08 4.24 8.83
N GLU A 223 -1.77 3.31 7.95
CA GLU A 223 -2.80 2.42 7.43
C GLU A 223 -3.33 1.51 8.56
N LEU A 224 -4.63 1.19 8.55
CA LEU A 224 -5.38 0.53 9.61
C LEU A 224 -4.72 -0.75 10.14
N ILE A 225 -4.17 -1.60 9.25
CA ILE A 225 -3.56 -2.88 9.68
C ILE A 225 -2.37 -2.65 10.62
N TYR A 226 -1.60 -1.57 10.42
CA TYR A 226 -0.47 -1.25 11.28
C TYR A 226 -0.92 -0.83 12.69
N ALA A 227 -2.05 -0.12 12.79
CA ALA A 227 -2.65 0.19 14.09
C ALA A 227 -3.09 -1.10 14.80
N LYS A 228 -3.79 -1.99 14.09
CA LYS A 228 -4.28 -3.27 14.63
C LYS A 228 -3.14 -4.21 15.04
N GLN A 229 -2.16 -4.42 14.17
CA GLN A 229 -1.03 -5.33 14.46
C GLN A 229 -0.18 -4.84 15.63
N ASN A 230 0.00 -3.54 15.78
CA ASN A 230 0.77 -2.95 16.87
C ASN A 230 -0.06 -2.69 18.12
N LYS A 231 -1.38 -2.93 18.09
CA LYS A 231 -2.33 -2.67 19.19
C LYS A 231 -2.27 -1.22 19.66
N ILE A 232 -2.25 -0.27 18.71
CA ILE A 232 -2.24 1.16 18.97
C ILE A 232 -3.67 1.66 18.88
N SER A 233 -4.09 2.53 19.82
CA SER A 233 -5.39 3.20 19.77
C SER A 233 -5.49 4.07 18.54
N TYR A 234 -6.65 4.04 17.88
CA TYR A 234 -6.97 4.90 16.75
C TYR A 234 -8.37 5.46 16.88
N GLY A 235 -8.63 6.59 16.23
CA GLY A 235 -9.86 7.32 16.40
C GLY A 235 -10.78 7.23 15.19
N SER A 236 -12.06 7.52 15.43
CA SER A 236 -13.05 7.79 14.38
C SER A 236 -12.87 9.21 13.84
N VAL A 237 -13.23 9.38 12.57
CA VAL A 237 -13.06 10.65 11.86
C VAL A 237 -14.40 11.10 11.28
N GLN A 238 -14.68 12.40 11.41
CA GLN A 238 -15.90 12.97 10.86
C GLN A 238 -15.86 12.97 9.34
N ASN A 239 -16.87 12.36 8.72
CA ASN A 239 -17.04 12.32 7.28
C ASN A 239 -17.75 13.58 6.76
N LEU A 240 -17.97 13.65 5.44
CA LEU A 240 -18.61 14.78 4.79
C LEU A 240 -20.09 14.97 5.23
N ASP A 241 -20.77 13.89 5.63
CA ASP A 241 -22.16 13.89 6.12
C ASP A 241 -22.25 14.26 7.62
N GLY A 242 -21.12 14.54 8.28
CA GLY A 242 -21.05 14.93 9.69
C GLY A 242 -21.03 13.76 10.69
N GLU A 243 -20.98 12.51 10.22
CA GLU A 243 -20.91 11.32 11.06
C GLU A 243 -19.46 11.03 11.48
N PHE A 244 -19.25 10.61 12.73
CA PHE A 244 -17.97 10.06 13.17
C PHE A 244 -17.90 8.58 12.80
N VAL A 245 -17.02 8.24 11.87
CA VAL A 245 -16.91 6.90 11.31
C VAL A 245 -15.56 6.29 11.71
N THR A 246 -15.61 5.06 12.22
CA THR A 246 -14.43 4.24 12.47
C THR A 246 -14.05 3.49 11.19
N ALA A 247 -12.76 3.40 10.91
CA ALA A 247 -12.30 2.63 9.75
C ALA A 247 -12.59 1.14 9.92
N SER A 248 -13.31 0.58 8.96
CA SER A 248 -13.65 -0.83 8.86
C SER A 248 -13.67 -1.27 7.38
N LEU A 249 -13.79 -2.56 7.14
CA LEU A 249 -13.95 -3.07 5.77
C LEU A 249 -15.18 -2.45 5.09
N GLU A 250 -16.29 -2.37 5.82
CA GLU A 250 -17.55 -1.84 5.32
C GLU A 250 -17.46 -0.35 5.02
N SER A 251 -16.88 0.45 5.94
CA SER A 251 -16.81 1.90 5.78
C SER A 251 -15.81 2.33 4.70
N VAL A 252 -14.73 1.55 4.48
CA VAL A 252 -13.78 1.75 3.39
C VAL A 252 -14.37 1.30 2.05
N THR A 253 -15.08 0.16 2.02
CA THR A 253 -15.79 -0.32 0.82
C THR A 253 -16.83 0.69 0.36
N ALA A 254 -17.56 1.31 1.29
CA ALA A 254 -18.54 2.34 0.97
C ALA A 254 -17.90 3.53 0.21
N ALA A 255 -16.69 3.95 0.60
CA ALA A 255 -15.96 5.00 -0.13
C ALA A 255 -15.62 4.58 -1.58
N ALA A 256 -15.21 3.32 -1.76
CA ALA A 256 -14.89 2.78 -3.08
C ALA A 256 -16.10 2.66 -4.00
N GLN A 257 -17.26 2.29 -3.47
CA GLN A 257 -18.50 2.17 -4.25
C GLN A 257 -18.97 3.52 -4.83
N VAL A 258 -18.70 4.62 -4.13
CA VAL A 258 -18.95 5.97 -4.66
C VAL A 258 -18.07 6.22 -5.87
N ALA A 259 -16.79 5.88 -5.80
CA ALA A 259 -15.82 6.09 -6.88
C ALA A 259 -15.99 5.14 -8.07
N ALA A 260 -16.44 3.91 -7.84
CA ALA A 260 -16.61 2.90 -8.90
C ALA A 260 -17.54 3.38 -10.03
N LYS A 261 -18.56 4.18 -9.68
CA LYS A 261 -19.52 4.74 -10.67
C LYS A 261 -18.88 5.72 -11.66
N SER A 262 -17.75 6.30 -11.35
CA SER A 262 -17.06 7.32 -12.15
C SER A 262 -15.55 7.07 -12.25
N MET A 263 -15.15 5.79 -12.18
CA MET A 263 -13.73 5.40 -12.26
C MET A 263 -13.12 5.91 -13.58
N PRO A 264 -12.04 6.71 -13.53
CA PRO A 264 -11.36 7.15 -14.74
C PRO A 264 -10.63 5.98 -15.41
N LYS A 265 -10.46 6.08 -16.76
CA LYS A 265 -9.82 5.01 -17.56
C LYS A 265 -8.38 4.71 -17.13
N ASP A 266 -7.71 5.65 -16.48
CA ASP A 266 -6.34 5.51 -15.98
C ASP A 266 -6.29 5.15 -14.49
N PHE A 267 -7.45 4.92 -13.85
CA PHE A 267 -7.63 4.54 -12.45
C PHE A 267 -7.04 5.52 -11.43
N ARG A 268 -6.61 6.71 -11.83
CA ARG A 268 -6.06 7.73 -10.94
C ARG A 268 -7.19 8.56 -10.32
N VAL A 269 -7.65 8.14 -9.17
CA VAL A 269 -8.76 8.79 -8.46
C VAL A 269 -8.45 8.92 -6.98
N SER A 270 -8.83 10.06 -6.38
CA SER A 270 -8.89 10.22 -4.93
C SER A 270 -10.31 9.95 -4.45
N ILE A 271 -10.43 9.11 -3.43
CA ILE A 271 -11.69 8.80 -2.77
C ILE A 271 -11.75 9.32 -1.33
N THR A 272 -10.78 10.15 -0.93
CA THR A 272 -10.82 10.80 0.39
C THR A 272 -11.99 11.79 0.45
N ASN A 273 -12.62 11.86 1.61
CA ASN A 273 -13.78 12.70 1.88
C ASN A 273 -14.95 12.45 0.91
N ALA A 274 -15.12 11.19 0.46
CA ALA A 274 -16.25 10.81 -0.37
C ALA A 274 -17.58 10.99 0.42
N PRO A 275 -18.67 11.43 -0.25
CA PRO A 275 -19.98 11.60 0.39
C PRO A 275 -20.61 10.25 0.70
N GLY A 276 -21.49 10.23 1.70
CA GLY A 276 -22.35 9.09 2.03
C GLY A 276 -22.28 8.68 3.50
N LYS A 277 -23.40 8.17 3.98
CA LYS A 277 -23.51 7.64 5.33
C LYS A 277 -22.56 6.47 5.53
N GLY A 278 -21.92 6.42 6.71
CA GLY A 278 -21.00 5.36 7.08
C GLY A 278 -19.72 5.30 6.25
N VAL A 279 -19.46 6.25 5.35
CA VAL A 279 -18.23 6.31 4.55
C VAL A 279 -17.06 6.76 5.40
N TYR A 280 -15.97 5.98 5.44
CA TYR A 280 -14.75 6.40 6.11
C TYR A 280 -13.99 7.43 5.26
N PRO A 281 -13.73 8.65 5.80
CA PRO A 281 -13.30 9.76 4.95
C PRO A 281 -11.83 9.69 4.50
N ILE A 282 -10.97 8.89 5.16
CA ILE A 282 -9.55 8.78 4.81
C ILE A 282 -9.28 7.43 4.16
N SER A 283 -10.11 7.09 3.16
CA SER A 283 -10.01 5.85 2.38
C SER A 283 -9.25 6.06 1.08
N SER A 284 -8.55 5.04 0.62
CA SER A 284 -7.86 5.06 -0.69
C SER A 284 -7.71 3.67 -1.28
N PHE A 285 -7.57 3.63 -2.59
CA PHE A 285 -6.93 2.53 -3.29
C PHE A 285 -5.42 2.53 -3.02
N THR A 286 -4.78 1.42 -3.32
CA THR A 286 -3.34 1.32 -3.56
C THR A 286 -3.11 0.67 -4.92
N TRP A 287 -2.08 1.08 -5.64
CA TRP A 287 -1.86 0.69 -7.04
C TRP A 287 -0.53 -0.02 -7.23
N ILE A 288 -0.53 -1.05 -8.07
CA ILE A 288 0.67 -1.51 -8.76
C ILE A 288 0.83 -0.68 -10.05
N LEU A 289 2.07 -0.28 -10.32
CA LEU A 289 2.48 0.49 -11.48
C LEU A 289 3.30 -0.41 -12.42
N LEU A 290 2.87 -0.52 -13.67
CA LEU A 290 3.57 -1.30 -14.70
C LEU A 290 3.71 -0.48 -15.98
N TYR A 291 4.79 -0.69 -16.74
CA TYR A 291 4.85 -0.19 -18.10
C TYR A 291 3.89 -0.96 -19.01
N GLU A 292 3.21 -0.28 -19.92
CA GLU A 292 2.35 -0.94 -20.92
C GLU A 292 3.16 -1.73 -21.94
N SER A 293 4.42 -1.37 -22.16
CA SER A 293 5.31 -2.04 -23.12
C SER A 293 6.68 -2.32 -22.48
N PRO A 294 6.75 -3.25 -21.50
CA PRO A 294 8.03 -3.61 -20.90
C PRO A 294 8.93 -4.34 -21.92
N SER A 295 10.25 -4.17 -21.77
CA SER A 295 11.24 -4.84 -22.64
C SER A 295 11.32 -6.34 -22.39
N ASP A 296 11.19 -6.77 -21.13
CA ASP A 296 11.23 -8.20 -20.75
C ASP A 296 9.82 -8.83 -20.86
N LYS A 297 9.60 -9.55 -21.92
CA LYS A 297 8.32 -10.18 -22.24
C LYS A 297 7.95 -11.33 -21.30
N GLN A 298 8.96 -12.07 -20.84
CA GLN A 298 8.73 -13.18 -19.89
C GLN A 298 8.23 -12.65 -18.55
N ARG A 299 8.92 -11.66 -17.97
CA ARG A 299 8.49 -11.02 -16.72
C ARG A 299 7.16 -10.31 -16.88
N SER A 300 6.93 -9.69 -18.05
CA SER A 300 5.65 -9.04 -18.37
C SER A 300 4.48 -10.03 -18.32
N LYS A 301 4.63 -11.19 -18.98
CA LYS A 301 3.61 -12.24 -18.95
C LYS A 301 3.32 -12.72 -17.53
N ILE A 302 4.35 -12.97 -16.75
CA ILE A 302 4.20 -13.41 -15.35
C ILE A 302 3.45 -12.36 -14.52
N MET A 303 3.80 -11.07 -14.66
CA MET A 303 3.10 -10.01 -13.92
C MET A 303 1.66 -9.84 -14.36
N VAL A 304 1.34 -10.02 -15.64
CA VAL A 304 -0.04 -10.04 -16.15
C VAL A 304 -0.83 -11.20 -15.53
N ASP A 305 -0.24 -12.40 -15.49
CA ASP A 305 -0.87 -13.58 -14.89
C ASP A 305 -1.02 -13.42 -13.36
N PHE A 306 -0.01 -12.89 -12.69
CA PHE A 306 -0.08 -12.53 -11.27
C PHE A 306 -1.20 -11.49 -11.00
N MET A 307 -1.29 -10.42 -11.80
CA MET A 307 -2.35 -9.42 -11.62
C MET A 307 -3.74 -10.01 -11.81
N LYS A 308 -3.96 -10.87 -12.79
CA LYS A 308 -5.24 -11.58 -12.96
C LYS A 308 -5.57 -12.42 -11.73
N TRP A 309 -4.61 -13.17 -11.19
CA TRP A 309 -4.79 -13.95 -9.97
C TRP A 309 -5.04 -13.04 -8.76
N ALA A 310 -4.29 -11.96 -8.59
CA ALA A 310 -4.46 -11.02 -7.49
C ALA A 310 -5.83 -10.33 -7.49
N LEU A 311 -6.35 -10.00 -8.68
CA LEU A 311 -7.66 -9.38 -8.88
C LEU A 311 -8.85 -10.36 -8.73
N THR A 312 -8.58 -11.66 -8.72
CA THR A 312 -9.62 -12.70 -8.58
C THR A 312 -9.42 -13.48 -7.27
N ASP A 313 -8.62 -14.54 -7.30
CA ASP A 313 -8.37 -15.40 -6.15
C ASP A 313 -7.65 -14.68 -5.00
N GLY A 314 -6.79 -13.73 -5.33
CA GLY A 314 -6.04 -12.95 -4.35
C GLY A 314 -6.91 -12.06 -3.46
N GLN A 315 -8.06 -11.58 -3.99
CA GLN A 315 -8.96 -10.69 -3.24
C GLN A 315 -9.51 -11.33 -1.95
N LYS A 316 -9.65 -12.64 -1.91
CA LYS A 316 -10.15 -13.37 -0.73
C LYS A 316 -9.29 -13.23 0.52
N PHE A 317 -8.00 -12.86 0.37
CA PHE A 317 -7.09 -12.65 1.49
C PHE A 317 -7.17 -11.24 2.07
N ALA A 318 -7.79 -10.30 1.35
CA ALA A 318 -7.82 -8.90 1.77
C ALA A 318 -8.54 -8.69 3.11
N PRO A 319 -9.74 -9.25 3.36
CA PRO A 319 -10.46 -9.03 4.61
C PRO A 319 -9.68 -9.49 5.86
N ASP A 320 -9.04 -10.65 5.82
CA ASP A 320 -8.29 -11.20 6.95
C ASP A 320 -7.09 -10.32 7.34
N LEU A 321 -6.58 -9.55 6.38
CA LEU A 321 -5.51 -8.57 6.58
C LEU A 321 -6.01 -7.14 6.77
N GLY A 322 -7.32 -6.95 6.92
CA GLY A 322 -7.92 -5.64 7.21
C GLY A 322 -8.04 -4.71 6.01
N TYR A 323 -7.83 -5.22 4.79
CA TYR A 323 -8.05 -4.48 3.54
C TYR A 323 -9.44 -4.77 2.98
N ALA A 324 -10.09 -3.77 2.41
CA ALA A 324 -11.31 -3.98 1.65
C ALA A 324 -10.94 -4.49 0.23
N PRO A 325 -11.61 -5.55 -0.24
CA PRO A 325 -11.46 -6.00 -1.62
C PRO A 325 -12.02 -4.96 -2.59
N LEU A 326 -11.53 -5.00 -3.83
CA LEU A 326 -12.02 -4.13 -4.89
C LEU A 326 -13.50 -4.41 -5.21
N PRO A 327 -14.31 -3.37 -5.50
CA PRO A 327 -15.63 -3.56 -6.08
C PRO A 327 -15.57 -4.36 -7.40
N ALA A 328 -16.56 -5.21 -7.64
CA ALA A 328 -16.59 -6.09 -8.81
C ALA A 328 -16.49 -5.32 -10.14
N GLU A 329 -17.10 -4.13 -10.21
CA GLU A 329 -17.03 -3.26 -11.37
C GLU A 329 -15.61 -2.76 -11.63
N VAL A 330 -14.85 -2.46 -10.58
CA VAL A 330 -13.44 -2.04 -10.70
C VAL A 330 -12.59 -3.21 -11.17
N VAL A 331 -12.78 -4.40 -10.59
CA VAL A 331 -12.09 -5.63 -11.02
C VAL A 331 -12.34 -5.91 -12.52
N ALA A 332 -13.57 -5.79 -12.99
CA ALA A 332 -13.89 -6.02 -14.40
C ALA A 332 -13.16 -5.03 -15.33
N LEU A 333 -13.12 -3.74 -14.96
CA LEU A 333 -12.38 -2.72 -15.70
C LEU A 333 -10.87 -2.99 -15.73
N GLU A 334 -10.30 -3.46 -14.63
CA GLU A 334 -8.89 -3.77 -14.53
C GLU A 334 -8.48 -5.01 -15.32
N LEU A 335 -9.31 -6.06 -15.30
CA LEU A 335 -9.06 -7.25 -16.12
C LEU A 335 -9.01 -6.90 -17.62
N GLU A 336 -9.78 -5.90 -18.06
CA GLU A 336 -9.64 -5.35 -19.42
C GLU A 336 -8.36 -4.49 -19.56
N ALA A 337 -8.05 -3.68 -18.56
CA ALA A 337 -6.86 -2.82 -18.61
C ALA A 337 -5.55 -3.62 -18.62
N VAL A 338 -5.46 -4.71 -17.88
CA VAL A 338 -4.29 -5.61 -17.86
C VAL A 338 -3.97 -6.17 -19.26
N LYS A 339 -4.97 -6.34 -20.14
CA LYS A 339 -4.76 -6.78 -21.54
C LYS A 339 -3.97 -5.80 -22.39
N ARG A 340 -3.86 -4.52 -21.98
CA ARG A 340 -3.04 -3.52 -22.69
C ARG A 340 -1.54 -3.72 -22.49
N ILE A 341 -1.15 -4.45 -21.44
CA ILE A 341 0.26 -4.74 -21.18
C ILE A 341 0.76 -5.74 -22.22
N LYS A 342 1.76 -5.34 -22.98
CA LYS A 342 2.35 -6.16 -24.05
C LYS A 342 3.24 -7.25 -23.43
N VAL A 343 2.87 -8.49 -23.68
CA VAL A 343 3.59 -9.70 -23.28
C VAL A 343 4.33 -10.33 -24.45
#